data_6fe6766eddd64931fd0df089821fc034
#
_entry.id   6fe6766eddd64931fd0df089821fc034
#
_cell.length_a   1.000
_cell.length_b   1.000
_cell.length_c   1.000
_cell.angle_alpha   90.00
_cell.angle_beta   90.00
_cell.angle_gamma   90.00
#
_symmetry.space_group_name_H-M   'P 1'
#
loop_
_entity.id
_entity.type
_entity.pdbx_description
1 polymer ?
#
loop_
_entity_poly.entity_id
_entity_poly.type
_entity_poly.pdbx_seq_one_letter_code
_entity_poly.pdbx_strand_id
1 'polypeptide(L)'
;MKRVKGTAGVSLFECINADLNKWNVCWDVQENPETDEGQTNGINYMEETFLFKPDLSDVQQIISFWCGSTEATAKFVLDGKTIEMSEQGLLFLRSQAQASEGDNVSIVTSEGVIEVTSQEAQFIVNDMTRYLSAYNNNTLTLLNEIDAADSIDVLTVMDYSTGYPTPTSMTLQQVKDAVSKQGTTPEQQAVLFARMTINSVDLSNNDALAVKDLHPSWESFIGKELKAKSRVTYGEGLFRVRQDINPVLENQPPSIETAALYEEINEENAGTIDDPIPYNNNMELFTGKYYSQNGVIYKCTRDTGQAVYQDLADLVGIYVEKIE
;
A
#
# COMPACT_ATOMS: atom_id res chain seq x y z
N MET A 1 38.77 -11.50 -5.48
CA MET A 1 38.43 -10.44 -6.45
C MET A 1 38.70 -9.06 -5.87
N LYS A 2 39.26 -8.15 -6.64
CA LYS A 2 39.50 -6.74 -6.23
C LYS A 2 39.40 -5.82 -7.46
N ARG A 3 38.99 -4.56 -7.24
CA ARG A 3 39.06 -3.49 -8.24
C ARG A 3 40.49 -2.92 -8.25
N VAL A 4 41.10 -2.83 -9.42
CA VAL A 4 42.49 -2.36 -9.60
C VAL A 4 42.51 -1.18 -10.55
N LYS A 5 43.41 -0.19 -10.27
CA LYS A 5 43.72 0.90 -11.19
C LYS A 5 44.96 0.47 -12.00
N GLY A 6 44.89 0.65 -13.30
CA GLY A 6 46.00 0.30 -14.23
C GLY A 6 46.10 1.26 -15.40
N THR A 7 46.92 0.90 -16.35
CA THR A 7 47.10 1.63 -17.62
C THR A 7 46.52 0.81 -18.77
N ALA A 8 46.11 1.49 -19.82
CA ALA A 8 45.60 0.83 -21.03
C ALA A 8 46.64 -0.16 -21.58
N GLY A 9 46.17 -1.32 -22.09
CA GLY A 9 47.03 -2.37 -22.63
C GLY A 9 47.43 -3.44 -21.61
N VAL A 10 46.80 -3.49 -20.43
CA VAL A 10 47.01 -4.62 -19.51
C VAL A 10 46.53 -5.92 -20.18
N SER A 11 47.26 -7.02 -19.96
CA SER A 11 46.83 -8.35 -20.40
C SER A 11 45.63 -8.81 -19.52
N LEU A 12 44.55 -9.19 -20.16
CA LEU A 12 43.33 -9.54 -19.43
C LEU A 12 43.30 -11.01 -18.97
N PHE A 13 44.18 -11.84 -19.55
CA PHE A 13 44.38 -13.23 -19.14
C PHE A 13 45.86 -13.60 -19.32
N GLU A 14 46.58 -13.80 -18.24
CA GLU A 14 48.01 -14.10 -18.32
C GLU A 14 48.55 -14.91 -17.13
N CYS A 15 49.64 -15.66 -17.42
CA CYS A 15 50.45 -16.28 -16.38
C CYS A 15 51.44 -15.27 -15.79
N ILE A 16 51.18 -14.81 -14.57
CA ILE A 16 52.01 -13.81 -13.89
C ILE A 16 53.21 -14.44 -13.17
N ASN A 17 53.18 -15.73 -12.90
CA ASN A 17 54.30 -16.48 -12.33
C ASN A 17 54.19 -17.97 -12.73
N ALA A 18 55.09 -18.40 -13.65
CA ALA A 18 55.07 -19.76 -14.17
C ALA A 18 55.53 -20.80 -13.14
N ASP A 19 56.52 -20.45 -12.25
CA ASP A 19 57.03 -21.35 -11.24
C ASP A 19 55.97 -21.70 -10.17
N LEU A 20 55.10 -20.74 -9.88
CA LEU A 20 53.99 -20.90 -8.94
C LEU A 20 52.65 -21.23 -9.63
N ASN A 21 52.65 -21.44 -10.94
CA ASN A 21 51.47 -21.61 -11.75
C ASN A 21 50.38 -20.57 -11.46
N LYS A 22 50.79 -19.32 -11.36
CA LYS A 22 49.93 -18.22 -10.91
C LYS A 22 49.42 -17.44 -12.11
N TRP A 23 48.10 -17.29 -12.21
CA TRP A 23 47.38 -16.69 -13.33
C TRP A 23 46.48 -15.55 -12.86
N ASN A 24 46.43 -14.48 -13.66
CA ASN A 24 45.44 -13.40 -13.47
C ASN A 24 44.37 -13.42 -14.57
N VAL A 25 43.16 -13.15 -14.16
CA VAL A 25 42.05 -12.85 -15.04
C VAL A 25 41.53 -11.47 -14.67
N CYS A 26 41.40 -10.60 -15.68
CA CYS A 26 40.92 -9.23 -15.54
C CYS A 26 39.66 -9.05 -16.40
N TRP A 27 38.64 -8.36 -15.87
CA TRP A 27 37.37 -8.10 -16.57
C TRP A 27 36.80 -6.76 -16.13
N ASP A 28 35.64 -6.35 -16.67
CA ASP A 28 34.97 -5.08 -16.40
C ASP A 28 35.93 -3.90 -16.47
N VAL A 29 36.59 -3.80 -17.63
CA VAL A 29 37.56 -2.74 -17.91
C VAL A 29 36.84 -1.45 -18.21
N GLN A 30 37.01 -0.43 -17.38
CA GLN A 30 36.41 0.88 -17.50
C GLN A 30 37.48 1.97 -17.66
N GLU A 31 37.24 2.91 -18.57
CA GLU A 31 38.08 4.08 -18.68
C GLU A 31 37.95 4.94 -17.42
N ASN A 32 39.06 5.40 -16.88
CA ASN A 32 39.08 6.32 -15.77
C ASN A 32 39.35 7.75 -16.29
N PRO A 33 38.33 8.62 -16.37
CA PRO A 33 38.51 9.99 -16.85
C PRO A 33 39.23 10.89 -15.84
N GLU A 34 39.32 10.49 -14.55
CA GLU A 34 39.99 11.25 -13.50
C GLU A 34 41.43 10.74 -13.30
N THR A 35 42.39 11.34 -13.98
CA THR A 35 43.76 11.19 -13.62
C THR A 35 44.25 12.43 -12.91
N ASP A 36 44.74 12.27 -11.68
CA ASP A 36 45.61 13.24 -11.05
C ASP A 36 46.80 13.49 -11.99
N GLU A 37 46.97 14.74 -12.40
CA GLU A 37 48.12 15.30 -13.09
C GLU A 37 48.64 14.50 -14.30
N GLY A 38 48.03 14.62 -15.44
CA GLY A 38 48.71 14.50 -16.74
C GLY A 38 48.91 13.10 -17.32
N GLN A 39 48.38 12.03 -16.78
CA GLN A 39 48.36 10.70 -17.43
C GLN A 39 47.00 10.44 -18.10
N THR A 40 46.94 10.66 -19.39
CA THR A 40 45.87 10.23 -20.27
C THR A 40 45.99 8.72 -20.50
N ASN A 41 45.04 7.92 -20.03
CA ASN A 41 44.77 6.50 -20.28
C ASN A 41 44.81 5.61 -19.02
N GLY A 42 44.29 6.07 -17.89
CA GLY A 42 44.00 5.22 -16.73
C GLY A 42 42.78 4.34 -17.01
N ILE A 43 42.84 3.11 -16.57
CA ILE A 43 41.71 2.17 -16.57
C ILE A 43 41.50 1.62 -15.17
N ASN A 44 40.26 1.25 -14.89
CA ASN A 44 39.87 0.43 -13.72
C ASN A 44 39.34 -0.91 -14.23
N TYR A 45 39.69 -1.99 -13.55
CA TYR A 45 39.23 -3.32 -13.89
C TYR A 45 39.07 -4.19 -12.64
N MET A 46 38.28 -5.24 -12.72
CA MET A 46 38.24 -6.30 -11.73
C MET A 46 39.37 -7.30 -12.00
N GLU A 47 39.98 -7.83 -10.94
CA GLU A 47 41.07 -8.80 -11.00
C GLU A 47 40.82 -9.94 -10.02
N GLU A 48 41.07 -11.18 -10.49
CA GLU A 48 41.21 -12.37 -9.66
C GLU A 48 42.50 -13.13 -10.03
N THR A 49 43.14 -13.65 -8.99
CA THR A 49 44.39 -14.42 -9.15
C THR A 49 44.16 -15.86 -8.77
N PHE A 50 44.45 -16.76 -9.71
CA PHE A 50 44.34 -18.22 -9.53
C PHE A 50 45.76 -18.80 -9.29
N LEU A 51 45.84 -19.84 -8.44
CA LEU A 51 47.07 -20.63 -8.23
C LEU A 51 47.15 -21.87 -9.15
N PHE A 52 46.45 -21.83 -10.23
CA PHE A 52 46.44 -22.80 -11.32
C PHE A 52 45.95 -22.09 -12.58
N LYS A 53 46.15 -22.69 -13.75
CA LYS A 53 45.59 -22.15 -15.00
C LYS A 53 44.08 -22.37 -14.98
N PRO A 54 43.26 -21.31 -14.85
CA PRO A 54 41.82 -21.46 -14.81
C PRO A 54 41.32 -21.88 -16.19
N ASP A 55 40.31 -22.71 -16.21
CA ASP A 55 39.53 -23.00 -17.41
C ASP A 55 38.34 -22.02 -17.56
N LEU A 56 37.55 -22.17 -18.62
CA LEU A 56 36.41 -21.31 -18.90
C LEU A 56 35.37 -21.35 -17.75
N SER A 57 35.12 -22.53 -17.20
CA SER A 57 34.13 -22.71 -16.13
C SER A 57 34.55 -22.01 -14.84
N ASP A 58 35.82 -22.07 -14.49
CA ASP A 58 36.38 -21.35 -13.32
C ASP A 58 36.16 -19.84 -13.45
N VAL A 59 36.39 -19.28 -14.63
CA VAL A 59 36.24 -17.85 -14.91
C VAL A 59 34.77 -17.45 -14.95
N GLN A 60 33.90 -18.23 -15.60
CA GLN A 60 32.45 -18.03 -15.59
C GLN A 60 31.92 -17.99 -14.15
N GLN A 61 32.31 -18.91 -13.30
CA GLN A 61 31.85 -18.98 -11.91
C GLN A 61 32.24 -17.72 -11.10
N ILE A 62 33.50 -17.27 -11.23
CA ILE A 62 33.98 -16.08 -10.51
C ILE A 62 33.28 -14.81 -10.98
N ILE A 63 33.13 -14.63 -12.28
CA ILE A 63 32.47 -13.44 -12.86
C ILE A 63 30.97 -13.46 -12.54
N SER A 64 30.30 -14.61 -12.65
CA SER A 64 28.89 -14.74 -12.25
C SER A 64 28.66 -14.43 -10.78
N PHE A 65 29.54 -14.94 -9.88
CA PHE A 65 29.49 -14.61 -8.47
C PHE A 65 29.66 -13.10 -8.23
N TRP A 66 30.61 -12.46 -8.89
CA TRP A 66 30.82 -11.03 -8.79
C TRP A 66 29.61 -10.24 -9.32
N CYS A 67 29.09 -10.58 -10.49
CA CYS A 67 27.94 -9.92 -11.11
C CYS A 67 26.69 -10.04 -10.24
N GLY A 68 26.46 -11.21 -9.64
CA GLY A 68 25.30 -11.47 -8.76
C GLY A 68 25.49 -11.04 -7.30
N SER A 69 26.71 -10.64 -6.88
CA SER A 69 27.03 -10.32 -5.47
C SER A 69 26.58 -8.94 -5.04
N THR A 70 26.25 -8.05 -5.98
CA THR A 70 25.77 -6.71 -5.68
C THR A 70 24.30 -6.79 -5.31
N GLU A 71 23.97 -6.51 -4.04
CA GLU A 71 22.58 -6.41 -3.61
C GLU A 71 21.91 -5.25 -4.38
N ALA A 72 20.90 -5.60 -5.18
CA ALA A 72 20.17 -4.61 -5.93
C ALA A 72 19.32 -3.76 -4.98
N THR A 73 19.44 -2.45 -5.08
CA THR A 73 18.64 -1.50 -4.31
C THR A 73 17.69 -0.75 -5.24
N ALA A 74 16.47 -0.51 -4.75
CA ALA A 74 15.53 0.37 -5.44
C ALA A 74 15.98 1.81 -5.32
N LYS A 75 15.94 2.59 -6.40
CA LYS A 75 16.40 3.98 -6.46
C LYS A 75 15.38 4.91 -7.07
N PHE A 76 15.28 6.12 -6.50
CA PHE A 76 14.50 7.24 -7.01
C PHE A 76 15.16 8.55 -6.59
N VAL A 77 15.16 9.58 -7.43
CA VAL A 77 15.70 10.89 -7.09
C VAL A 77 14.56 11.90 -6.95
N LEU A 78 14.40 12.48 -5.76
CA LEU A 78 13.37 13.46 -5.44
C LEU A 78 14.01 14.77 -4.99
N ASP A 79 13.75 15.86 -5.73
CA ASP A 79 14.37 17.18 -5.51
C ASP A 79 15.90 17.11 -5.39
N GLY A 80 16.53 16.30 -6.23
CA GLY A 80 17.99 16.09 -6.24
C GLY A 80 18.52 15.16 -5.14
N LYS A 81 17.69 14.68 -4.23
CA LYS A 81 18.05 13.73 -3.16
C LYS A 81 17.75 12.30 -3.58
N THR A 82 18.72 11.42 -3.42
CA THR A 82 18.52 10.02 -3.75
C THR A 82 17.81 9.28 -2.62
N ILE A 83 16.72 8.65 -2.96
CA ILE A 83 16.05 7.64 -2.14
C ILE A 83 16.61 6.30 -2.59
N GLU A 84 17.31 5.61 -1.69
CA GLU A 84 17.89 4.30 -1.95
C GLU A 84 17.42 3.32 -0.89
N MET A 85 16.76 2.24 -1.30
CA MET A 85 16.16 1.28 -0.39
C MET A 85 16.51 -0.15 -0.78
N SER A 86 16.78 -0.99 0.23
CA SER A 86 16.75 -2.43 0.06
C SER A 86 15.35 -2.90 -0.33
N GLU A 87 15.24 -4.12 -0.83
CA GLU A 87 13.94 -4.74 -1.13
C GLU A 87 13.00 -4.73 0.08
N GLN A 88 13.54 -5.01 1.28
CA GLN A 88 12.77 -4.95 2.53
C GLN A 88 12.31 -3.53 2.87
N GLY A 89 13.17 -2.52 2.68
CA GLY A 89 12.81 -1.11 2.88
C GLY A 89 11.71 -0.67 1.93
N LEU A 90 11.74 -1.13 0.68
CA LEU A 90 10.69 -0.86 -0.32
C LEU A 90 9.37 -1.51 0.04
N LEU A 91 9.38 -2.76 0.53
CA LEU A 91 8.17 -3.45 1.02
C LEU A 91 7.57 -2.73 2.24
N PHE A 92 8.41 -2.28 3.16
CA PHE A 92 7.98 -1.51 4.33
C PHE A 92 7.32 -0.17 3.92
N LEU A 93 7.95 0.59 3.01
CA LEU A 93 7.39 1.84 2.49
C LEU A 93 6.05 1.60 1.79
N ARG A 94 5.92 0.51 1.02
CA ARG A 94 4.66 0.09 0.40
C ARG A 94 3.57 -0.17 1.43
N SER A 95 3.90 -0.88 2.50
CA SER A 95 2.97 -1.16 3.60
C SER A 95 2.50 0.14 4.28
N GLN A 96 3.40 1.08 4.54
CA GLN A 96 3.05 2.39 5.08
C GLN A 96 2.12 3.18 4.15
N ALA A 97 2.46 3.23 2.85
CA ALA A 97 1.66 3.95 1.86
C ALA A 97 0.24 3.37 1.70
N GLN A 98 0.04 2.07 1.96
CA GLN A 98 -1.26 1.42 1.93
C GLN A 98 -2.06 1.59 3.23
N ALA A 99 -1.38 1.64 4.37
CA ALA A 99 -2.02 1.74 5.69
C ALA A 99 -2.48 3.16 6.04
N SER A 100 -1.88 4.19 5.44
CA SER A 100 -2.05 5.59 5.79
C SER A 100 -2.97 6.31 4.78
N GLU A 101 -4.21 5.88 4.60
CA GLU A 101 -5.15 6.63 3.77
C GLU A 101 -5.36 8.04 4.36
N GLY A 102 -4.79 9.04 3.65
CA GLY A 102 -4.92 10.46 3.99
C GLY A 102 -3.82 11.04 4.89
N ASP A 103 -2.94 10.22 5.46
CA ASP A 103 -1.83 10.67 6.28
C ASP A 103 -0.53 10.87 5.47
N ASN A 104 0.42 11.61 6.06
CA ASN A 104 1.74 11.77 5.48
C ASN A 104 2.60 10.53 5.76
N VAL A 105 3.37 10.15 4.76
CA VAL A 105 4.37 9.07 4.82
C VAL A 105 5.75 9.70 4.81
N SER A 106 6.59 9.32 5.77
CA SER A 106 7.96 9.79 5.91
C SER A 106 8.92 8.91 5.12
N ILE A 107 9.61 9.49 4.14
CA ILE A 107 10.64 8.80 3.35
C ILE A 107 12.01 9.29 3.81
N VAL A 108 12.85 8.35 4.27
CA VAL A 108 14.22 8.65 4.69
C VAL A 108 15.13 8.72 3.46
N THR A 109 15.92 9.79 3.37
CA THR A 109 16.94 9.98 2.35
C THR A 109 18.31 10.14 3.02
N SER A 110 19.41 10.14 2.22
CA SER A 110 20.75 10.43 2.72
C SER A 110 20.88 11.83 3.35
N GLU A 111 19.98 12.75 3.03
CA GLU A 111 20.03 14.15 3.44
C GLU A 111 18.83 14.55 4.34
N GLY A 112 18.15 13.59 4.95
CA GLY A 112 17.05 13.80 5.87
C GLY A 112 15.75 13.11 5.45
N VAL A 113 14.61 13.57 5.98
CA VAL A 113 13.30 12.99 5.76
C VAL A 113 12.50 13.88 4.81
N ILE A 114 11.75 13.26 3.90
CA ILE A 114 10.79 13.93 3.02
C ILE A 114 9.39 13.42 3.38
N GLU A 115 8.46 14.33 3.63
CA GLU A 115 7.06 14.01 3.88
C GLU A 115 6.27 14.06 2.56
N VAL A 116 5.56 12.97 2.27
CA VAL A 116 4.71 12.82 1.09
C VAL A 116 3.36 12.24 1.48
N THR A 117 2.34 12.43 0.67
CA THR A 117 1.05 11.76 0.88
C THR A 117 1.18 10.27 0.56
N SER A 118 0.25 9.45 1.05
CA SER A 118 0.21 8.00 0.74
C SER A 118 0.14 7.72 -0.76
N GLN A 119 -0.56 8.55 -1.54
CA GLN A 119 -0.64 8.42 -3.00
C GLN A 119 0.69 8.75 -3.69
N GLU A 120 1.38 9.79 -3.23
CA GLU A 120 2.73 10.14 -3.71
C GLU A 120 3.75 9.06 -3.35
N ALA A 121 3.69 8.53 -2.11
CA ALA A 121 4.51 7.41 -1.69
C ALA A 121 4.27 6.16 -2.56
N GLN A 122 3.02 5.82 -2.85
CA GLN A 122 2.67 4.70 -3.72
C GLN A 122 3.20 4.89 -5.14
N PHE A 123 3.14 6.12 -5.69
CA PHE A 123 3.73 6.44 -6.99
C PHE A 123 5.24 6.18 -6.99
N ILE A 124 5.97 6.69 -5.98
CA ILE A 124 7.41 6.49 -5.81
C ILE A 124 7.75 5.01 -5.68
N VAL A 125 7.02 4.27 -4.81
CA VAL A 125 7.18 2.82 -4.63
C VAL A 125 7.01 2.05 -5.93
N ASN A 126 6.02 2.40 -6.75
CA ASN A 126 5.77 1.74 -8.04
C ASN A 126 6.93 1.98 -9.02
N ASP A 127 7.47 3.19 -9.05
CA ASP A 127 8.63 3.53 -9.89
C ASP A 127 9.90 2.83 -9.43
N MET A 128 10.19 2.84 -8.13
CA MET A 128 11.32 2.12 -7.52
C MET A 128 11.24 0.61 -7.78
N THR A 129 10.04 0.03 -7.72
CA THR A 129 9.79 -1.38 -8.04
C THR A 129 10.11 -1.68 -9.51
N ARG A 130 9.68 -0.78 -10.42
CA ARG A 130 9.99 -0.91 -11.85
C ARG A 130 11.49 -0.81 -12.12
N TYR A 131 12.17 0.13 -11.47
CA TYR A 131 13.62 0.27 -11.54
C TYR A 131 14.33 -1.01 -11.07
N LEU A 132 13.97 -1.53 -9.89
CA LEU A 132 14.56 -2.75 -9.33
C LEU A 132 14.33 -3.96 -10.22
N SER A 133 13.13 -4.10 -10.78
CA SER A 133 12.81 -5.19 -11.72
C SER A 133 13.65 -5.11 -13.00
N ALA A 134 13.83 -3.90 -13.56
CA ALA A 134 14.67 -3.69 -14.73
C ALA A 134 16.15 -3.97 -14.43
N TYR A 135 16.63 -3.56 -13.25
CA TYR A 135 17.98 -3.85 -12.78
C TYR A 135 18.22 -5.37 -12.69
N ASN A 136 17.35 -6.09 -11.99
CA ASN A 136 17.47 -7.53 -11.82
C ASN A 136 17.38 -8.28 -13.16
N ASN A 137 16.51 -7.85 -14.07
CA ASN A 137 16.41 -8.44 -15.41
C ASN A 137 17.72 -8.25 -16.21
N ASN A 138 18.35 -7.08 -16.11
CA ASN A 138 19.66 -6.85 -16.75
C ASN A 138 20.72 -7.77 -16.18
N THR A 139 20.81 -7.89 -14.84
CA THR A 139 21.73 -8.82 -14.16
C THR A 139 21.51 -10.25 -14.63
N LEU A 140 20.25 -10.72 -14.73
CA LEU A 140 19.94 -12.06 -15.24
C LEU A 140 20.37 -12.23 -16.71
N THR A 141 20.22 -11.21 -17.55
CA THR A 141 20.69 -11.22 -18.93
C THR A 141 22.21 -11.38 -18.98
N LEU A 142 22.94 -10.60 -18.21
CA LEU A 142 24.40 -10.71 -18.12
C LEU A 142 24.86 -12.09 -17.62
N LEU A 143 24.19 -12.66 -16.60
CA LEU A 143 24.49 -14.00 -16.10
C LEU A 143 24.28 -15.07 -17.20
N ASN A 144 23.23 -14.95 -18.01
CA ASN A 144 23.00 -15.85 -19.14
C ASN A 144 24.07 -15.68 -20.24
N GLU A 145 24.52 -14.46 -20.51
CA GLU A 145 25.60 -14.17 -21.47
C GLU A 145 26.94 -14.72 -20.99
N ILE A 146 27.25 -14.60 -19.67
CA ILE A 146 28.44 -15.22 -19.07
C ILE A 146 28.41 -16.73 -19.22
N ASP A 147 27.27 -17.38 -18.94
CA ASP A 147 27.12 -18.84 -19.06
C ASP A 147 27.22 -19.32 -20.52
N ALA A 148 26.76 -18.51 -21.47
CA ALA A 148 26.81 -18.80 -22.89
C ALA A 148 28.17 -18.49 -23.56
N ALA A 149 29.10 -17.81 -22.88
CA ALA A 149 30.40 -17.47 -23.42
C ALA A 149 31.22 -18.74 -23.74
N ASP A 150 31.87 -18.75 -24.89
CA ASP A 150 32.62 -19.91 -25.42
C ASP A 150 34.14 -19.81 -25.11
N SER A 151 34.63 -18.69 -24.60
CA SER A 151 36.02 -18.45 -24.30
C SER A 151 36.26 -17.43 -23.19
N ILE A 152 37.41 -17.54 -22.54
CA ILE A 152 37.82 -16.55 -21.51
C ILE A 152 38.00 -15.15 -22.13
N ASP A 153 38.47 -15.08 -23.37
CA ASP A 153 38.66 -13.81 -24.08
C ASP A 153 37.35 -13.05 -24.24
N VAL A 154 36.25 -13.73 -24.53
CA VAL A 154 34.93 -13.12 -24.59
C VAL A 154 34.53 -12.54 -23.24
N LEU A 155 34.70 -13.28 -22.16
CA LEU A 155 34.38 -12.84 -20.81
C LEU A 155 35.21 -11.63 -20.35
N THR A 156 36.50 -11.56 -20.74
CA THR A 156 37.38 -10.46 -20.31
C THR A 156 37.09 -9.13 -20.99
N VAL A 157 36.46 -9.14 -22.17
CA VAL A 157 36.13 -7.92 -22.94
C VAL A 157 34.62 -7.59 -22.94
N MET A 158 33.79 -8.40 -22.27
CA MET A 158 32.37 -8.16 -22.16
C MET A 158 32.08 -6.87 -21.39
N ASP A 159 31.09 -6.11 -21.81
CA ASP A 159 30.63 -4.92 -21.09
C ASP A 159 29.62 -5.30 -20.00
N TYR A 160 30.03 -5.16 -18.75
CA TYR A 160 29.22 -5.45 -17.58
C TYR A 160 28.48 -4.22 -17.03
N SER A 161 28.64 -3.05 -17.64
CA SER A 161 28.12 -1.78 -17.13
C SER A 161 26.88 -1.29 -17.86
N THR A 162 26.65 -1.73 -19.07
CA THR A 162 25.50 -1.29 -19.91
C THR A 162 24.20 -2.03 -19.55
N GLY A 163 23.08 -1.42 -19.97
CA GLY A 163 21.75 -2.01 -19.83
C GLY A 163 21.10 -1.77 -18.47
N TYR A 164 21.82 -1.30 -17.45
CA TYR A 164 21.21 -0.96 -16.17
C TYR A 164 20.38 0.31 -16.26
N PRO A 165 19.19 0.34 -15.62
CA PRO A 165 18.34 1.51 -15.65
C PRO A 165 18.94 2.66 -14.88
N THR A 166 18.65 3.88 -15.29
CA THR A 166 18.93 5.09 -14.49
C THR A 166 17.77 5.36 -13.53
N PRO A 167 18.05 5.82 -12.28
CA PRO A 167 17.00 6.23 -11.37
C PRO A 167 16.11 7.33 -11.98
N THR A 168 14.80 7.22 -11.76
CA THR A 168 13.88 8.31 -12.11
C THR A 168 14.18 9.54 -11.25
N SER A 169 14.33 10.71 -11.89
CA SER A 169 14.56 11.99 -11.21
C SER A 169 13.36 12.91 -11.41
N MET A 170 12.73 13.32 -10.31
CA MET A 170 11.58 14.23 -10.31
C MET A 170 11.67 15.22 -9.15
N THR A 171 11.04 16.39 -9.32
CA THR A 171 10.72 17.26 -8.19
C THR A 171 9.47 16.76 -7.47
N LEU A 172 9.30 17.16 -6.21
CA LEU A 172 8.07 16.87 -5.47
C LEU A 172 6.82 17.39 -6.20
N GLN A 173 6.94 18.54 -6.86
CA GLN A 173 5.83 19.10 -7.65
C GLN A 173 5.49 18.19 -8.85
N GLN A 174 6.49 17.67 -9.55
CA GLN A 174 6.27 16.72 -10.65
C GLN A 174 5.63 15.42 -10.21
N VAL A 175 5.99 14.91 -9.01
CA VAL A 175 5.33 13.75 -8.41
C VAL A 175 3.86 14.05 -8.12
N LYS A 176 3.53 15.21 -7.52
CA LYS A 176 2.16 15.67 -7.28
C LYS A 176 1.35 15.78 -8.56
N ASP A 177 1.93 16.37 -9.59
CA ASP A 177 1.30 16.51 -10.90
C ASP A 177 1.06 15.15 -11.58
N ALA A 178 2.00 14.21 -11.43
CA ALA A 178 1.86 12.86 -11.96
C ALA A 178 0.76 12.07 -11.23
N VAL A 179 0.70 12.15 -9.90
CA VAL A 179 -0.36 11.54 -9.08
C VAL A 179 -1.73 12.12 -9.43
N SER A 180 -1.83 13.45 -9.59
CA SER A 180 -3.09 14.10 -9.96
C SER A 180 -3.58 13.73 -11.38
N LYS A 181 -2.67 13.34 -12.27
CA LYS A 181 -2.98 12.86 -13.63
C LYS A 181 -3.22 11.35 -13.71
N GLN A 182 -2.75 10.58 -12.73
CA GLN A 182 -3.14 9.17 -12.60
C GLN A 182 -4.61 9.17 -12.20
N GLY A 183 -5.49 8.88 -13.12
CA GLY A 183 -6.91 8.74 -12.82
C GLY A 183 -7.11 7.79 -11.62
N THR A 184 -8.23 7.94 -10.94
CA THR A 184 -8.63 7.03 -9.84
C THR A 184 -8.50 5.56 -10.26
N THR A 185 -7.96 4.70 -9.37
CA THR A 185 -7.92 3.26 -9.64
C THR A 185 -9.33 2.71 -9.87
N PRO A 186 -9.48 1.53 -10.51
CA PRO A 186 -10.81 0.90 -10.64
C PRO A 186 -11.55 0.77 -9.30
N GLU A 187 -10.83 0.47 -8.22
CA GLU A 187 -11.39 0.38 -6.86
C GLU A 187 -11.85 1.77 -6.36
N GLN A 188 -11.03 2.80 -6.53
CA GLN A 188 -11.39 4.18 -6.17
C GLN A 188 -12.56 4.69 -7.01
N GLN A 189 -12.62 4.32 -8.30
CA GLN A 189 -13.75 4.63 -9.17
C GLN A 189 -15.02 3.93 -8.69
N ALA A 190 -14.93 2.67 -8.29
CA ALA A 190 -16.05 1.90 -7.74
C ALA A 190 -16.57 2.53 -6.42
N VAL A 191 -15.65 2.90 -5.51
CA VAL A 191 -16.01 3.59 -4.25
C VAL A 191 -16.65 4.95 -4.53
N LEU A 192 -16.10 5.74 -5.46
CA LEU A 192 -16.67 7.03 -5.85
C LEU A 192 -18.07 6.84 -6.44
N PHE A 193 -18.24 5.90 -7.35
CA PHE A 193 -19.55 5.57 -7.94
C PHE A 193 -20.55 5.12 -6.86
N ALA A 194 -20.12 4.25 -5.93
CA ALA A 194 -20.94 3.81 -4.80
C ALA A 194 -21.37 5.00 -3.93
N ARG A 195 -20.47 5.92 -3.58
CA ARG A 195 -20.79 7.14 -2.82
C ARG A 195 -21.76 8.06 -3.56
N MET A 196 -21.64 8.19 -4.88
CA MET A 196 -22.55 9.01 -5.68
C MET A 196 -23.97 8.42 -5.77
N THR A 197 -24.09 7.11 -5.68
CA THR A 197 -25.34 6.39 -5.90
C THR A 197 -26.00 5.87 -4.61
N ILE A 198 -25.26 5.83 -3.49
CA ILE A 198 -25.70 5.16 -2.25
C ILE A 198 -27.06 5.66 -1.73
N ASN A 199 -27.33 6.96 -1.83
CA ASN A 199 -28.58 7.56 -1.39
C ASN A 199 -29.75 7.38 -2.39
N SER A 200 -29.49 6.84 -3.59
CA SER A 200 -30.52 6.47 -4.56
C SER A 200 -30.94 5.00 -4.48
N VAL A 201 -30.21 4.19 -3.68
CA VAL A 201 -30.50 2.77 -3.48
C VAL A 201 -31.38 2.62 -2.25
N ASP A 202 -32.45 1.83 -2.39
CA ASP A 202 -33.32 1.47 -1.26
C ASP A 202 -32.67 0.30 -0.49
N LEU A 203 -31.95 0.64 0.60
CA LEU A 203 -31.25 -0.31 1.48
C LEU A 203 -32.08 -0.53 2.75
N SER A 204 -32.05 -1.76 3.26
CA SER A 204 -32.49 -2.02 4.64
C SER A 204 -31.61 -1.25 5.64
N ASN A 205 -32.03 -1.12 6.90
CA ASN A 205 -31.20 -0.48 7.92
C ASN A 205 -29.88 -1.23 8.11
N ASN A 206 -29.91 -2.56 8.14
CA ASN A 206 -28.72 -3.39 8.32
C ASN A 206 -27.75 -3.25 7.14
N ASP A 207 -28.26 -3.25 5.89
CA ASP A 207 -27.42 -3.03 4.72
C ASP A 207 -26.82 -1.63 4.70
N ALA A 208 -27.58 -0.61 5.09
CA ALA A 208 -27.09 0.77 5.17
C ALA A 208 -25.99 0.93 6.22
N LEU A 209 -26.13 0.25 7.37
CA LEU A 209 -25.10 0.22 8.42
C LEU A 209 -23.86 -0.53 7.98
N ALA A 210 -23.99 -1.64 7.24
CA ALA A 210 -22.85 -2.40 6.71
C ALA A 210 -21.99 -1.59 5.73
N VAL A 211 -22.58 -0.59 5.05
CA VAL A 211 -21.90 0.32 4.12
C VAL A 211 -21.86 1.77 4.62
N LYS A 212 -21.90 1.97 5.93
CA LYS A 212 -22.00 3.28 6.58
C LYS A 212 -20.98 4.29 6.03
N ASP A 213 -19.73 3.88 5.84
CA ASP A 213 -18.62 4.73 5.39
C ASP A 213 -18.76 5.23 3.94
N LEU A 214 -19.67 4.67 3.16
CA LEU A 214 -20.01 5.16 1.84
C LEU A 214 -20.99 6.34 1.87
N HIS A 215 -21.75 6.50 2.95
CA HIS A 215 -22.67 7.62 3.08
C HIS A 215 -21.92 8.92 3.34
N PRO A 216 -22.40 10.06 2.77
CA PRO A 216 -21.75 11.35 2.97
C PRO A 216 -21.91 11.81 4.41
N SER A 217 -20.91 12.55 4.89
CA SER A 217 -20.96 13.19 6.20
C SER A 217 -21.97 14.34 6.20
N TRP A 218 -22.71 14.47 7.28
CA TRP A 218 -23.69 15.55 7.49
C TRP A 218 -23.03 16.93 7.35
N GLU A 219 -21.82 17.11 7.89
CA GLU A 219 -21.07 18.36 7.82
C GLU A 219 -20.86 18.85 6.39
N SER A 220 -20.78 17.93 5.42
CA SER A 220 -20.61 18.26 4.00
C SER A 220 -21.83 18.98 3.39
N PHE A 221 -22.96 18.97 4.09
CA PHE A 221 -24.22 19.61 3.68
C PHE A 221 -24.48 20.95 4.38
N ILE A 222 -23.65 21.38 5.34
CA ILE A 222 -23.84 22.68 6.00
C ILE A 222 -23.90 23.79 4.94
N GLY A 223 -24.96 24.61 5.00
CA GLY A 223 -25.25 25.66 4.04
C GLY A 223 -25.84 25.19 2.70
N LYS A 224 -26.06 23.87 2.52
CA LYS A 224 -26.63 23.28 1.30
C LYS A 224 -27.99 22.64 1.59
N GLU A 225 -28.64 22.17 0.53
CA GLU A 225 -29.86 21.40 0.61
C GLU A 225 -29.57 19.93 0.95
N LEU A 226 -30.39 19.34 1.82
CA LEU A 226 -30.38 17.90 2.14
C LEU A 226 -31.79 17.35 2.03
N LYS A 227 -31.97 16.37 1.13
CA LYS A 227 -33.27 15.82 0.79
C LYS A 227 -33.77 14.79 1.80
N ALA A 228 -35.10 14.72 1.98
CA ALA A 228 -35.74 13.66 2.72
C ALA A 228 -35.34 12.27 2.20
N LYS A 229 -35.27 11.30 3.10
CA LYS A 229 -34.81 9.91 2.87
C LYS A 229 -33.33 9.74 2.58
N SER A 230 -32.56 10.82 2.36
CA SER A 230 -31.11 10.73 2.32
C SER A 230 -30.57 10.18 3.64
N ARG A 231 -29.43 9.49 3.55
CA ARG A 231 -28.68 9.01 4.72
C ARG A 231 -27.39 9.77 4.83
N VAL A 232 -27.03 10.16 6.04
CA VAL A 232 -25.80 10.91 6.34
C VAL A 232 -25.15 10.36 7.60
N THR A 233 -23.83 10.37 7.65
CA THR A 233 -23.06 10.05 8.86
C THR A 233 -22.86 11.30 9.71
N TYR A 234 -22.92 11.15 11.04
CA TYR A 234 -22.53 12.15 12.00
C TYR A 234 -22.01 11.49 13.28
N GLY A 235 -20.80 11.82 13.71
CA GLY A 235 -20.10 11.08 14.76
C GLY A 235 -20.01 9.58 14.39
N GLU A 236 -20.37 8.73 15.34
CA GLU A 236 -20.40 7.27 15.11
C GLU A 236 -21.74 6.75 14.51
N GLY A 237 -22.73 7.65 14.31
CA GLY A 237 -24.06 7.27 13.89
C GLY A 237 -24.28 7.40 12.37
N LEU A 238 -25.28 6.66 11.87
CA LEU A 238 -25.87 6.85 10.55
C LEU A 238 -27.32 7.33 10.73
N PHE A 239 -27.70 8.39 10.04
CA PHE A 239 -28.99 9.04 10.21
C PHE A 239 -29.76 9.12 8.90
N ARG A 240 -31.08 8.88 8.95
CA ARG A 240 -32.02 9.12 7.86
C ARG A 240 -32.63 10.51 8.00
N VAL A 241 -32.66 11.27 6.91
CA VAL A 241 -33.30 12.59 6.85
C VAL A 241 -34.83 12.40 6.71
N ARG A 242 -35.61 12.98 7.62
CA ARG A 242 -37.07 12.80 7.66
C ARG A 242 -37.81 13.75 6.73
N GLN A 243 -37.29 14.92 6.48
CA GLN A 243 -37.88 15.95 5.59
C GLN A 243 -36.83 16.73 4.87
N ASP A 244 -37.18 17.42 3.78
CA ASP A 244 -36.27 18.32 3.08
C ASP A 244 -35.80 19.43 4.00
N ILE A 245 -34.48 19.65 4.02
CA ILE A 245 -33.80 20.69 4.83
C ILE A 245 -33.06 21.60 3.86
N ASN A 246 -33.36 22.91 3.89
CA ASN A 246 -32.69 23.87 3.01
C ASN A 246 -32.69 25.28 3.65
N PRO A 247 -31.52 25.81 4.04
CA PRO A 247 -30.24 25.13 4.13
C PRO A 247 -30.09 24.30 5.41
N VAL A 248 -29.14 23.36 5.42
CA VAL A 248 -28.68 22.67 6.64
C VAL A 248 -27.95 23.68 7.52
N LEU A 249 -28.33 23.78 8.78
CA LEU A 249 -27.74 24.73 9.74
C LEU A 249 -26.72 24.03 10.64
N GLU A 250 -25.54 24.62 10.80
CA GLU A 250 -24.45 24.08 11.61
C GLU A 250 -24.85 23.79 13.08
N ASN A 251 -25.76 24.58 13.63
CA ASN A 251 -26.27 24.43 15.00
C ASN A 251 -27.39 23.41 15.15
N GLN A 252 -27.71 22.63 14.11
CA GLN A 252 -28.77 21.60 14.12
C GLN A 252 -28.22 20.24 13.66
N PRO A 253 -27.13 19.72 14.26
CA PRO A 253 -26.61 18.41 13.91
C PRO A 253 -27.60 17.29 14.29
N PRO A 254 -27.49 16.10 13.66
CA PRO A 254 -28.27 14.93 14.05
C PRO A 254 -28.09 14.61 15.54
N SER A 255 -29.19 14.65 16.28
CA SER A 255 -29.24 14.38 17.71
C SER A 255 -30.68 14.11 18.14
N ILE A 256 -30.86 13.77 19.42
CA ILE A 256 -32.21 13.62 20.01
C ILE A 256 -33.01 14.95 19.97
N GLU A 257 -32.33 16.10 20.04
CA GLU A 257 -32.96 17.41 19.98
C GLU A 257 -33.47 17.76 18.57
N THR A 258 -32.87 17.14 17.56
CA THR A 258 -33.23 17.32 16.15
C THR A 258 -33.95 16.08 15.55
N ALA A 259 -34.53 15.24 16.40
CA ALA A 259 -35.24 14.02 15.98
C ALA A 259 -36.41 14.25 15.00
N ALA A 260 -36.94 15.49 14.92
CA ALA A 260 -37.90 15.85 13.90
C ALA A 260 -37.31 15.92 12.49
N LEU A 261 -36.00 16.17 12.36
CA LEU A 261 -35.25 16.29 11.11
C LEU A 261 -34.52 15.00 10.75
N TYR A 262 -33.99 14.30 11.75
CA TYR A 262 -33.14 13.14 11.59
C TYR A 262 -33.61 11.96 12.42
N GLU A 263 -33.50 10.77 11.88
CA GLU A 263 -33.78 9.49 12.54
C GLU A 263 -32.49 8.67 12.56
N GLU A 264 -32.02 8.29 13.74
CA GLU A 264 -30.88 7.39 13.84
C GLU A 264 -31.25 6.00 13.29
N ILE A 265 -30.39 5.47 12.42
CA ILE A 265 -30.55 4.14 11.85
C ILE A 265 -29.83 3.16 12.78
N ASN A 266 -30.60 2.26 13.37
CA ASN A 266 -30.13 1.18 14.21
C ASN A 266 -30.36 -0.17 13.52
N GLU A 267 -29.67 -1.22 14.00
CA GLU A 267 -29.86 -2.58 13.52
C GLU A 267 -31.33 -3.01 13.68
N GLU A 268 -31.87 -3.57 12.61
CA GLU A 268 -33.19 -4.21 12.64
C GLU A 268 -33.00 -5.67 13.03
N ASN A 269 -33.31 -5.99 14.29
CA ASN A 269 -33.33 -7.36 14.75
C ASN A 269 -34.58 -8.07 14.25
N ALA A 270 -34.44 -9.28 13.71
CA ALA A 270 -35.53 -10.04 13.14
C ALA A 270 -36.56 -10.49 14.20
N GLY A 271 -36.20 -10.46 15.47
CA GLY A 271 -37.00 -10.95 16.57
C GLY A 271 -37.14 -12.46 16.55
N THR A 272 -36.08 -13.15 16.09
CA THR A 272 -35.93 -14.60 16.18
C THR A 272 -35.09 -14.96 17.41
N ILE A 273 -35.04 -16.25 17.72
CA ILE A 273 -34.21 -16.71 18.86
C ILE A 273 -32.71 -16.41 18.67
N ASP A 274 -32.25 -16.47 17.41
CA ASP A 274 -30.84 -16.19 17.03
C ASP A 274 -30.55 -14.71 16.85
N ASP A 275 -31.59 -13.90 16.68
CA ASP A 275 -31.51 -12.44 16.47
C ASP A 275 -32.66 -11.75 17.23
N PRO A 276 -32.60 -11.74 18.58
CA PRO A 276 -33.66 -11.17 19.42
C PRO A 276 -33.60 -9.64 19.44
N ILE A 277 -34.77 -9.00 19.48
CA ILE A 277 -34.86 -7.54 19.57
C ILE A 277 -34.39 -7.07 20.94
N PRO A 278 -33.38 -6.17 21.03
CA PRO A 278 -32.97 -5.57 22.29
C PRO A 278 -34.13 -4.78 22.93
N TYR A 279 -34.52 -5.17 24.13
CA TYR A 279 -35.59 -4.51 24.86
C TYR A 279 -35.07 -3.34 25.70
N ASN A 280 -35.72 -2.17 25.56
CA ASN A 280 -35.27 -0.91 26.14
C ASN A 280 -36.24 -0.33 27.20
N ASN A 281 -37.13 -1.13 27.76
CA ASN A 281 -38.15 -0.71 28.75
C ASN A 281 -39.12 0.36 28.23
N ASN A 282 -39.30 0.51 26.92
CA ASN A 282 -40.23 1.44 26.31
C ASN A 282 -40.56 0.98 24.89
N MET A 283 -41.16 -0.22 24.78
CA MET A 283 -41.59 -0.72 23.47
C MET A 283 -42.77 -1.67 23.59
N GLU A 284 -43.54 -1.77 22.53
CA GLU A 284 -44.60 -2.76 22.35
C GLU A 284 -43.99 -4.12 22.05
N LEU A 285 -44.56 -5.17 22.64
CA LEU A 285 -44.14 -6.55 22.41
C LEU A 285 -45.14 -7.23 21.50
N PHE A 286 -44.62 -7.98 20.51
CA PHE A 286 -45.42 -8.70 19.52
C PHE A 286 -45.30 -10.21 19.69
N THR A 287 -46.40 -10.88 19.70
CA THR A 287 -46.51 -12.34 19.84
C THR A 287 -45.61 -13.09 18.84
N GLY A 288 -44.86 -14.06 19.35
CA GLY A 288 -43.95 -14.87 18.55
C GLY A 288 -42.55 -14.26 18.34
N LYS A 289 -42.37 -12.99 18.65
CA LYS A 289 -41.07 -12.34 18.60
C LYS A 289 -40.24 -12.63 19.87
N TYR A 290 -38.91 -12.64 19.68
CA TYR A 290 -37.94 -12.79 20.76
C TYR A 290 -37.32 -11.45 21.10
N TYR A 291 -37.13 -11.22 22.39
CA TYR A 291 -36.56 -9.99 22.94
C TYR A 291 -35.43 -10.34 23.86
N SER A 292 -34.38 -9.53 23.91
CA SER A 292 -33.26 -9.69 24.80
C SER A 292 -33.17 -8.56 25.81
N GLN A 293 -32.93 -8.89 27.07
CA GLN A 293 -32.66 -7.92 28.15
C GLN A 293 -31.70 -8.52 29.14
N ASN A 294 -30.60 -7.77 29.48
CA ASN A 294 -29.56 -8.19 30.41
C ASN A 294 -28.96 -9.57 30.11
N GLY A 295 -28.78 -9.88 28.81
CA GLY A 295 -28.20 -11.14 28.36
C GLY A 295 -29.14 -12.35 28.41
N VAL A 296 -30.42 -12.14 28.73
CA VAL A 296 -31.49 -13.18 28.76
C VAL A 296 -32.42 -12.98 27.60
N ILE A 297 -32.84 -14.09 26.95
CA ILE A 297 -33.78 -14.07 25.84
C ILE A 297 -35.18 -14.45 26.36
N TYR A 298 -36.18 -13.69 25.88
CA TYR A 298 -37.57 -13.88 26.21
C TYR A 298 -38.37 -13.99 24.91
N LYS A 299 -39.35 -14.88 24.85
CA LYS A 299 -40.31 -14.97 23.76
C LYS A 299 -41.61 -14.33 24.16
N CYS A 300 -42.12 -13.42 23.34
CA CYS A 300 -43.44 -12.83 23.56
C CYS A 300 -44.55 -13.85 23.26
N THR A 301 -45.43 -14.07 24.22
CA THR A 301 -46.56 -15.02 24.16
C THR A 301 -47.89 -14.34 23.84
N ARG A 302 -47.96 -13.01 24.02
CA ARG A 302 -49.15 -12.22 23.77
C ARG A 302 -48.80 -10.74 23.51
N ASP A 303 -49.39 -10.12 22.48
CA ASP A 303 -49.19 -8.70 22.20
C ASP A 303 -49.57 -7.83 23.40
N THR A 304 -48.74 -6.81 23.65
CA THR A 304 -49.04 -5.85 24.74
C THR A 304 -49.99 -4.74 24.29
N GLY A 305 -50.16 -4.50 22.99
CA GLY A 305 -51.02 -3.50 22.37
C GLY A 305 -50.61 -2.06 22.65
N GLN A 306 -49.60 -1.85 23.48
CA GLN A 306 -48.97 -0.58 23.78
C GLN A 306 -47.57 -0.81 24.37
N ALA A 307 -46.74 0.24 24.41
CA ALA A 307 -45.44 0.17 25.03
C ALA A 307 -45.54 -0.24 26.51
N VAL A 308 -44.68 -1.16 26.93
CA VAL A 308 -44.53 -1.57 28.34
C VAL A 308 -43.18 -1.07 28.86
N TYR A 309 -43.13 -0.80 30.18
CA TYR A 309 -42.00 -0.11 30.83
C TYR A 309 -41.30 -0.97 31.90
N GLN A 310 -41.90 -2.11 32.24
CA GLN A 310 -41.35 -3.06 33.22
C GLN A 310 -40.24 -3.88 32.59
N ASP A 311 -39.35 -4.43 33.39
CA ASP A 311 -38.35 -5.37 32.91
C ASP A 311 -39.05 -6.66 32.39
N LEU A 312 -38.45 -7.27 31.36
CA LEU A 312 -39.03 -8.52 30.79
C LEU A 312 -39.12 -9.63 31.83
N ALA A 313 -38.20 -9.64 32.82
CA ALA A 313 -38.25 -10.59 33.94
C ALA A 313 -39.56 -10.48 34.74
N ASP A 314 -40.12 -9.28 34.92
CA ASP A 314 -41.35 -9.01 35.65
C ASP A 314 -42.60 -9.32 34.81
N LEU A 315 -42.43 -9.46 33.52
CA LEU A 315 -43.51 -9.78 32.57
C LEU A 315 -43.62 -11.26 32.26
N VAL A 316 -42.77 -12.11 32.87
CA VAL A 316 -42.77 -13.57 32.66
C VAL A 316 -44.11 -14.14 33.19
N GLY A 317 -44.74 -14.96 32.38
CA GLY A 317 -46.08 -15.54 32.67
C GLY A 317 -47.23 -14.60 32.40
N ILE A 318 -47.00 -13.32 32.05
CA ILE A 318 -48.04 -12.35 31.68
C ILE A 318 -48.01 -12.11 30.16
N TYR A 319 -46.84 -11.69 29.67
CA TYR A 319 -46.63 -11.35 28.24
C TYR A 319 -45.48 -12.10 27.61
N VAL A 320 -44.52 -12.60 28.40
CA VAL A 320 -43.35 -13.28 27.88
C VAL A 320 -43.06 -14.58 28.64
N GLU A 321 -42.32 -15.49 27.97
CA GLU A 321 -41.71 -16.65 28.58
C GLU A 321 -40.18 -16.51 28.45
N LYS A 322 -39.43 -16.89 29.51
CA LYS A 322 -37.98 -16.91 29.49
C LYS A 322 -37.52 -18.12 28.68
N ILE A 323 -36.57 -17.90 27.77
CA ILE A 323 -35.91 -18.96 27.00
C ILE A 323 -34.65 -19.36 27.74
N GLU A 324 -34.46 -20.67 27.96
CA GLU A 324 -33.30 -21.24 28.64
C GLU A 324 -32.06 -21.29 27.72
#